data_39af6144825c99f31f7c75f733d53dfc
#
_entry.id   39af6144825c99f31f7c75f733d53dfc
#
_cell.length_a   1.000
_cell.length_b   1.000
_cell.length_c   1.000
_cell.angle_alpha   90.00
_cell.angle_beta   90.00
_cell.angle_gamma   90.00
#
_symmetry.space_group_name_H-M   'P 1'
#
loop_
_entity.id
_entity.type
_entity.pdbx_description
1 polymer ?
#
loop_
_entity_poly.entity_id
_entity_poly.type
_entity_poly.pdbx_seq_one_letter_code
_entity_poly.pdbx_strand_id
1 'polypeptide(L)'
;MKKIFILLCSLVCTVAYTQDKNPKSNWKSFVKDKYVNYTELGLLFGKSYQISYSGNYSQPVEASTKFMLQTYNGLKVYKNLSVGATVGVDWFSNYQIVPISLGVRVSSGDSKSKKVKTFAGIDAGYGFMWLNEKVSANQQINGGLSLNPMVGFLIPTGGNANFIFSVAYKHNNFNTKTQSGINEYPYSNETTYNLNRMAVRLGVNF
;
A
#
# COMPACT_ATOMS: atom_id res chain seq x y z
N MET A 1 6.55 -18.22 -2.76
CA MET A 1 5.20 -18.62 -2.33
C MET A 1 5.06 -18.76 -0.81
N LYS A 2 5.95 -19.44 -0.08
CA LYS A 2 5.86 -19.59 1.41
C LYS A 2 5.84 -18.25 2.17
N LYS A 3 6.62 -17.24 1.76
CA LYS A 3 6.70 -15.92 2.41
C LYS A 3 5.39 -15.10 2.26
N ILE A 4 4.69 -15.24 1.13
CA ILE A 4 3.40 -14.57 0.86
C ILE A 4 2.31 -15.18 1.75
N PHE A 5 2.33 -16.50 1.94
CA PHE A 5 1.37 -17.19 2.80
C PHE A 5 1.50 -16.78 4.28
N ILE A 6 2.73 -16.60 4.77
CA ILE A 6 3.01 -16.10 6.13
C ILE A 6 2.49 -14.68 6.31
N LEU A 7 2.68 -13.80 5.32
CA LEU A 7 2.18 -12.42 5.34
C LEU A 7 0.63 -12.39 5.34
N LEU A 8 -0.01 -13.23 4.53
CA LEU A 8 -1.47 -13.36 4.50
C LEU A 8 -2.01 -13.90 5.84
N CYS A 9 -1.37 -14.91 6.42
CA CYS A 9 -1.76 -15.45 7.73
C CYS A 9 -1.60 -14.42 8.85
N SER A 10 -0.54 -13.61 8.84
CA SER A 10 -0.37 -12.54 9.84
C SER A 10 -1.43 -11.44 9.71
N LEU A 11 -1.84 -11.10 8.48
CA LEU A 11 -2.93 -10.15 8.25
C LEU A 11 -4.28 -10.67 8.76
N VAL A 12 -4.58 -11.96 8.56
CA VAL A 12 -5.80 -12.60 9.04
C VAL A 12 -5.79 -12.72 10.58
N CYS A 13 -4.64 -13.01 11.19
CA CYS A 13 -4.51 -13.09 12.65
C CYS A 13 -4.76 -11.75 13.35
N THR A 14 -4.38 -10.62 12.76
CA THR A 14 -4.66 -9.29 13.34
C THR A 14 -6.16 -8.97 13.36
N VAL A 15 -6.92 -9.46 12.37
CA VAL A 15 -8.38 -9.31 12.33
C VAL A 15 -9.07 -10.20 13.37
N ALA A 16 -8.56 -11.40 13.63
CA ALA A 16 -9.14 -12.35 14.60
C ALA A 16 -8.92 -11.93 16.05
N TYR A 17 -7.80 -11.30 16.39
CA TYR A 17 -7.47 -10.88 17.77
C TYR A 17 -8.34 -9.75 18.30
N THR A 18 -9.08 -9.02 17.46
CA THR A 18 -9.96 -7.92 17.89
C THR A 18 -11.31 -8.38 18.45
N GLN A 19 -11.58 -9.69 18.49
CA GLN A 19 -12.88 -10.22 18.96
C GLN A 19 -12.93 -10.66 20.42
N ASP A 20 -11.86 -10.48 21.18
CA ASP A 20 -11.83 -10.91 22.58
C ASP A 20 -12.67 -9.99 23.50
N LYS A 21 -13.71 -10.59 24.09
CA LYS A 21 -14.85 -9.92 24.75
C LYS A 21 -14.62 -9.52 26.21
N ASN A 22 -13.41 -9.27 26.68
CA ASN A 22 -13.23 -8.95 28.10
C ASN A 22 -12.58 -7.56 28.34
N PRO A 23 -13.38 -6.48 28.56
CA PRO A 23 -12.85 -5.13 28.73
C PRO A 23 -12.52 -4.86 30.21
N LYS A 24 -11.33 -5.23 30.67
CA LYS A 24 -10.83 -4.83 32.01
C LYS A 24 -9.86 -3.65 32.01
N SER A 25 -9.83 -2.84 30.95
CA SER A 25 -8.97 -1.65 30.91
C SER A 25 -9.67 -0.53 30.12
N ASN A 26 -9.73 0.67 30.71
CA ASN A 26 -10.23 1.89 30.04
C ASN A 26 -9.53 2.17 28.70
N TRP A 27 -8.29 1.70 28.55
CA TRP A 27 -7.52 1.81 27.31
C TRP A 27 -8.09 0.94 26.18
N LYS A 28 -8.51 -0.29 26.47
CA LYS A 28 -9.10 -1.19 25.46
C LYS A 28 -10.42 -0.65 24.90
N SER A 29 -11.28 -0.06 25.75
CA SER A 29 -12.53 0.56 25.30
C SER A 29 -12.25 1.82 24.47
N PHE A 30 -11.30 2.65 24.89
CA PHE A 30 -10.90 3.85 24.17
C PHE A 30 -10.37 3.55 22.75
N VAL A 31 -9.52 2.54 22.62
CA VAL A 31 -8.99 2.13 21.31
C VAL A 31 -10.10 1.55 20.45
N LYS A 32 -10.97 0.71 20.99
CA LYS A 32 -12.07 0.08 20.26
C LYS A 32 -13.02 1.08 19.62
N ASP A 33 -13.36 2.15 20.34
CA ASP A 33 -14.30 3.18 19.85
C ASP A 33 -13.68 4.11 18.79
N LYS A 34 -12.35 4.20 18.77
CA LYS A 34 -11.61 5.08 17.86
C LYS A 34 -10.91 4.34 16.71
N TYR A 35 -10.81 3.04 16.79
CA TYR A 35 -10.16 2.23 15.75
C TYR A 35 -10.93 2.28 14.45
N VAL A 36 -10.20 2.37 13.35
CA VAL A 36 -10.72 2.25 11.99
C VAL A 36 -9.78 1.40 11.15
N ASN A 37 -10.37 0.54 10.35
CA ASN A 37 -9.67 -0.25 9.35
C ASN A 37 -10.24 0.03 7.96
N TYR A 38 -9.37 0.11 6.95
CA TYR A 38 -9.72 0.11 5.53
C TYR A 38 -8.91 -0.99 4.87
N THR A 39 -9.57 -2.05 4.45
CA THR A 39 -8.94 -3.12 3.70
C THR A 39 -9.47 -3.11 2.27
N GLU A 40 -8.59 -2.92 1.31
CA GLU A 40 -8.92 -2.68 -0.10
C GLU A 40 -8.12 -3.60 -1.02
N LEU A 41 -8.80 -4.21 -1.96
CA LEU A 41 -8.25 -4.91 -3.11
C LEU A 41 -8.47 -4.06 -4.36
N GLY A 42 -7.50 -4.00 -5.27
CA GLY A 42 -7.64 -3.15 -6.44
C GLY A 42 -6.77 -3.54 -7.62
N LEU A 43 -6.98 -2.79 -8.68
CA LEU A 43 -6.21 -2.85 -9.91
C LEU A 43 -5.41 -1.58 -10.10
N LEU A 44 -4.16 -1.72 -10.50
CA LEU A 44 -3.23 -0.66 -10.84
C LEU A 44 -3.13 -0.53 -12.35
N PHE A 45 -3.40 0.66 -12.88
CA PHE A 45 -3.33 0.99 -14.30
C PHE A 45 -2.26 2.05 -14.55
N GLY A 46 -1.47 1.93 -15.60
CA GLY A 46 -0.52 2.96 -16.00
C GLY A 46 0.76 2.41 -16.60
N LYS A 47 1.69 3.32 -16.84
CA LYS A 47 2.99 3.03 -17.43
C LYS A 47 4.09 3.12 -16.37
N SER A 48 5.14 2.33 -16.53
CA SER A 48 6.37 2.44 -15.76
C SER A 48 7.41 3.15 -16.61
N TYR A 49 8.26 3.95 -15.99
CA TYR A 49 9.38 4.61 -16.64
C TYR A 49 10.67 4.12 -16.00
N GLN A 50 11.62 3.76 -16.87
CA GLN A 50 12.97 3.37 -16.49
C GLN A 50 13.93 4.49 -16.85
N ILE A 51 14.70 4.96 -15.89
CA ILE A 51 15.76 5.95 -16.08
C ILE A 51 17.08 5.25 -15.84
N SER A 52 17.89 5.08 -16.91
CA SER A 52 19.23 4.53 -16.79
C SER A 52 20.26 5.65 -16.69
N TYR A 53 21.16 5.55 -15.73
CA TYR A 53 22.19 6.56 -15.49
C TYR A 53 23.28 6.60 -16.58
N SER A 54 23.35 5.56 -17.42
CA SER A 54 24.36 5.45 -18.50
C SER A 54 23.99 6.14 -19.82
N GLY A 55 22.87 6.84 -19.85
CA GLY A 55 22.41 7.60 -21.02
C GLY A 55 20.99 8.08 -20.82
N ASN A 56 20.73 9.31 -21.20
CA ASN A 56 19.48 10.08 -21.02
C ASN A 56 18.23 9.45 -21.70
N TYR A 57 18.00 8.18 -21.59
CA TYR A 57 16.84 7.50 -22.19
C TYR A 57 15.87 7.02 -21.12
N SER A 58 14.75 7.72 -20.96
CA SER A 58 13.59 7.17 -20.30
C SER A 58 12.80 6.32 -21.30
N GLN A 59 12.88 5.01 -21.18
CA GLN A 59 12.03 4.13 -21.97
C GLN A 59 10.75 3.80 -21.21
N PRO A 60 9.56 3.93 -21.81
CA PRO A 60 8.33 3.43 -21.21
C PRO A 60 8.40 1.91 -21.16
N VAL A 61 8.36 1.36 -19.96
CA VAL A 61 8.18 -0.07 -19.74
C VAL A 61 6.69 -0.34 -19.74
N GLU A 62 6.27 -1.24 -20.55
CA GLU A 62 4.93 -1.79 -20.78
C GLU A 62 3.75 -1.30 -19.94
N ALA A 63 2.73 -0.79 -20.62
CA ALA A 63 1.43 -0.50 -19.98
C ALA A 63 0.78 -1.82 -19.56
N SER A 64 0.57 -2.06 -18.28
CA SER A 64 -0.03 -3.30 -17.81
C SER A 64 -0.91 -3.07 -16.60
N THR A 65 -2.01 -3.83 -16.54
CA THR A 65 -2.86 -3.89 -15.35
C THR A 65 -2.24 -4.83 -14.33
N LYS A 66 -2.18 -4.41 -13.08
CA LYS A 66 -1.60 -5.16 -11.96
C LYS A 66 -2.54 -5.19 -10.79
N PHE A 67 -2.39 -6.18 -9.92
CA PHE A 67 -3.17 -6.30 -8.68
C PHE A 67 -2.48 -5.62 -7.52
N MET A 68 -3.30 -5.16 -6.58
CA MET A 68 -2.83 -4.67 -5.29
C MET A 68 -3.78 -5.06 -4.16
N LEU A 69 -3.23 -5.22 -2.99
CA LEU A 69 -3.96 -5.37 -1.73
C LEU A 69 -3.34 -4.44 -0.71
N GLN A 70 -4.16 -3.73 0.06
CA GLN A 70 -3.67 -2.92 1.17
C GLN A 70 -4.62 -2.94 2.34
N THR A 71 -4.09 -2.72 3.53
CA THR A 71 -4.85 -2.47 4.75
C THR A 71 -4.30 -1.25 5.47
N TYR A 72 -5.18 -0.32 5.79
CA TYR A 72 -4.91 0.82 6.66
C TYR A 72 -5.50 0.53 8.02
N ASN A 73 -4.72 0.70 9.06
CA ASN A 73 -5.13 0.57 10.46
C ASN A 73 -4.83 1.88 11.17
N GLY A 74 -5.85 2.53 11.69
CA GLY A 74 -5.71 3.87 12.27
C GLY A 74 -6.63 4.11 13.45
N LEU A 75 -6.43 5.28 14.05
CA LEU A 75 -7.24 5.78 15.15
C LEU A 75 -7.89 7.11 14.75
N LYS A 76 -9.15 7.28 15.07
CA LYS A 76 -9.85 8.56 14.94
C LYS A 76 -9.28 9.55 15.95
N VAL A 77 -8.59 10.58 15.44
CA VAL A 77 -8.08 11.70 16.25
C VAL A 77 -9.13 12.82 16.35
N TYR A 78 -10.03 12.89 15.39
CA TYR A 78 -11.19 13.77 15.38
C TYR A 78 -12.40 13.03 14.78
N LYS A 79 -13.61 13.63 14.83
CA LYS A 79 -14.86 13.00 14.35
C LYS A 79 -14.74 12.40 12.96
N ASN A 80 -14.08 13.09 12.07
CA ASN A 80 -13.97 12.76 10.64
C ASN A 80 -12.53 12.50 10.18
N LEU A 81 -11.55 12.58 11.09
CA LEU A 81 -10.13 12.48 10.80
C LEU A 81 -9.55 11.27 11.51
N SER A 82 -8.87 10.41 10.78
CA SER A 82 -8.07 9.31 11.32
C SER A 82 -6.63 9.38 10.84
N VAL A 83 -5.73 8.94 11.70
CA VAL A 83 -4.29 8.80 11.42
C VAL A 83 -3.89 7.37 11.71
N GLY A 84 -3.05 6.78 10.86
CA GLY A 84 -2.67 5.38 11.01
C GLY A 84 -1.56 4.95 10.09
N ALA A 85 -1.39 3.65 9.98
CA ALA A 85 -0.40 3.02 9.11
C ALA A 85 -1.10 2.17 8.04
N THR A 86 -0.54 2.22 6.83
CA THR A 86 -0.95 1.39 5.69
C THR A 86 0.15 0.40 5.37
N VAL A 87 -0.23 -0.86 5.20
CA VAL A 87 0.63 -1.91 4.67
C VAL A 87 -0.07 -2.52 3.47
N GLY A 88 0.67 -2.75 2.39
CA GLY A 88 0.10 -3.32 1.18
C GLY A 88 1.07 -4.22 0.44
N VAL A 89 0.58 -4.81 -0.64
CA VAL A 89 1.38 -5.53 -1.63
C VAL A 89 0.89 -5.13 -3.01
N ASP A 90 1.81 -4.69 -3.85
CA ASP A 90 1.59 -4.41 -5.27
C ASP A 90 2.27 -5.51 -6.08
N TRP A 91 1.48 -6.31 -6.81
CA TRP A 91 1.99 -7.40 -7.64
C TRP A 91 2.27 -6.92 -9.05
N PHE A 92 3.53 -6.87 -9.42
CA PHE A 92 3.98 -6.68 -10.80
C PHE A 92 4.43 -8.03 -11.38
N SER A 93 4.58 -8.12 -12.71
CA SER A 93 4.93 -9.38 -13.36
C SER A 93 6.26 -9.93 -12.87
N ASN A 94 7.25 -9.07 -12.70
CA ASN A 94 8.63 -9.44 -12.42
C ASN A 94 9.11 -9.07 -11.03
N TYR A 95 8.29 -8.33 -10.25
CA TYR A 95 8.64 -7.89 -8.90
C TYR A 95 7.40 -7.59 -8.07
N GLN A 96 7.59 -7.50 -6.78
CA GLN A 96 6.55 -7.16 -5.81
C GLN A 96 7.06 -6.02 -4.94
N ILE A 97 6.20 -5.02 -4.71
CA ILE A 97 6.49 -3.91 -3.81
C ILE A 97 5.60 -4.06 -2.59
N VAL A 98 6.19 -3.93 -1.41
CA VAL A 98 5.47 -3.91 -0.13
C VAL A 98 5.55 -2.50 0.45
N PRO A 99 4.58 -1.62 0.13
CA PRO A 99 4.54 -0.29 0.72
C PRO A 99 4.17 -0.38 2.20
N ILE A 100 4.97 0.27 3.05
CA ILE A 100 4.67 0.55 4.44
C ILE A 100 4.66 2.07 4.59
N SER A 101 3.53 2.63 4.99
CA SER A 101 3.30 4.07 4.96
C SER A 101 2.54 4.54 6.19
N LEU A 102 2.73 5.79 6.56
CA LEU A 102 1.82 6.51 7.45
C LEU A 102 0.76 7.17 6.58
N GLY A 103 -0.47 7.21 7.10
CA GLY A 103 -1.60 7.71 6.34
C GLY A 103 -2.58 8.53 7.16
N VAL A 104 -3.26 9.41 6.46
CA VAL A 104 -4.35 10.23 7.00
C VAL A 104 -5.60 10.00 6.16
N ARG A 105 -6.75 9.89 6.83
CA ARG A 105 -8.08 9.77 6.18
C ARG A 105 -9.01 10.81 6.75
N VAL A 106 -9.72 11.49 5.86
CA VAL A 106 -10.79 12.43 6.20
C VAL A 106 -12.07 11.97 5.53
N SER A 107 -13.15 11.80 6.28
CA SER A 107 -14.46 11.41 5.74
C SER A 107 -15.49 12.52 5.91
N SER A 108 -16.42 12.65 4.96
CA SER A 108 -17.55 13.56 5.08
C SER A 108 -18.65 12.94 5.97
N GLY A 109 -19.35 13.79 6.72
CA GLY A 109 -20.53 13.42 7.46
C GLY A 109 -20.28 12.72 8.81
N ASP A 110 -21.34 12.58 9.59
CA ASP A 110 -21.28 11.96 10.92
C ASP A 110 -21.08 10.43 10.81
N SER A 111 -20.33 9.86 11.75
CA SER A 111 -20.03 8.41 11.81
C SER A 111 -21.30 7.54 11.84
N LYS A 112 -22.41 8.06 12.39
CA LYS A 112 -23.70 7.35 12.54
C LYS A 112 -24.64 7.50 11.33
N SER A 113 -24.29 8.29 10.32
CA SER A 113 -25.14 8.49 9.14
C SER A 113 -25.23 7.22 8.29
N LYS A 114 -26.45 6.80 7.96
CA LYS A 114 -26.72 5.71 6.99
C LYS A 114 -26.57 6.14 5.53
N LYS A 115 -26.16 7.39 5.26
CA LYS A 115 -25.94 7.90 3.89
C LYS A 115 -24.53 7.54 3.40
N VAL A 116 -24.37 7.45 2.11
CA VAL A 116 -23.06 7.33 1.47
C VAL A 116 -22.20 8.53 1.88
N LYS A 117 -20.96 8.27 2.26
CA LYS A 117 -19.99 9.28 2.68
C LYS A 117 -18.85 9.32 1.67
N THR A 118 -18.36 10.50 1.39
CA THR A 118 -17.10 10.65 0.68
C THR A 118 -15.93 10.59 1.65
N PHE A 119 -14.79 10.11 1.20
CA PHE A 119 -13.55 10.23 1.95
C PHE A 119 -12.40 10.61 1.03
N ALA A 120 -11.40 11.23 1.62
CA ALA A 120 -10.12 11.49 1.00
C ALA A 120 -9.01 11.05 1.94
N GLY A 121 -7.86 10.74 1.37
CA GLY A 121 -6.70 10.35 2.18
C GLY A 121 -5.41 10.45 1.40
N ILE A 122 -4.33 10.36 2.15
CA ILE A 122 -2.98 10.27 1.59
C ILE A 122 -2.15 9.34 2.47
N ASP A 123 -1.38 8.47 1.82
CA ASP A 123 -0.34 7.65 2.45
C ASP A 123 1.02 8.10 1.93
N ALA A 124 2.00 8.18 2.82
CA ALA A 124 3.39 8.47 2.49
C ALA A 124 4.31 7.52 3.27
N GLY A 125 5.25 6.89 2.59
CA GLY A 125 6.13 5.91 3.21
C GLY A 125 7.18 5.35 2.27
N TYR A 126 7.52 4.09 2.47
CA TYR A 126 8.58 3.41 1.73
C TYR A 126 8.07 2.09 1.13
N GLY A 127 8.33 1.89 -0.15
CA GLY A 127 8.05 0.64 -0.87
C GLY A 127 9.23 -0.33 -0.76
N PHE A 128 9.07 -1.38 0.03
CA PHE A 128 10.09 -2.40 0.23
C PHE A 128 10.06 -3.44 -0.89
N MET A 129 11.24 -3.94 -1.28
CA MET A 129 11.43 -4.92 -2.35
C MET A 129 11.88 -6.30 -1.83
N TRP A 130 11.73 -6.58 -0.56
CA TRP A 130 12.27 -7.78 0.12
C TRP A 130 11.67 -9.12 -0.32
N LEU A 131 10.46 -9.10 -0.93
CA LEU A 131 9.81 -10.30 -1.44
C LEU A 131 10.38 -10.76 -2.78
N ASN A 132 11.23 -9.94 -3.40
CA ASN A 132 11.80 -10.25 -4.71
C ASN A 132 13.02 -11.15 -4.54
N GLU A 133 13.06 -12.23 -5.31
CA GLU A 133 14.26 -13.05 -5.42
C GLU A 133 15.31 -12.27 -6.24
N LYS A 134 16.57 -12.38 -5.83
CA LYS A 134 17.67 -11.81 -6.60
C LYS A 134 17.76 -12.56 -7.92
N VAL A 135 17.61 -11.84 -9.02
CA VAL A 135 17.73 -12.43 -10.38
C VAL A 135 19.17 -12.86 -10.66
N SER A 136 20.14 -12.21 -10.00
CA SER A 136 21.56 -12.52 -10.09
C SER A 136 22.25 -12.22 -8.75
N ALA A 137 23.31 -12.95 -8.45
CA ALA A 137 24.11 -12.72 -7.24
C ALA A 137 24.69 -11.29 -7.17
N ASN A 138 24.87 -10.65 -8.33
CA ASN A 138 25.47 -9.31 -8.47
C ASN A 138 24.39 -8.20 -8.59
N GLN A 139 23.11 -8.51 -8.38
CA GLN A 139 22.02 -7.54 -8.46
C GLN A 139 21.52 -7.18 -7.07
N GLN A 140 21.48 -5.87 -6.78
CA GLN A 140 20.85 -5.31 -5.59
C GLN A 140 19.62 -4.53 -6.00
N ILE A 141 18.48 -4.83 -5.37
CA ILE A 141 17.21 -4.13 -5.58
C ILE A 141 16.89 -3.40 -4.29
N ASN A 142 16.81 -2.07 -4.35
CA ASN A 142 16.49 -1.21 -3.24
C ASN A 142 15.12 -0.57 -3.47
N GLY A 143 14.30 -0.55 -2.45
CA GLY A 143 13.03 0.15 -2.47
C GLY A 143 13.20 1.66 -2.47
N GLY A 144 12.09 2.39 -2.39
CA GLY A 144 12.11 3.84 -2.36
C GLY A 144 10.81 4.47 -1.91
N LEU A 145 10.63 5.75 -2.21
CA LEU A 145 9.46 6.52 -1.80
C LEU A 145 8.17 5.90 -2.35
N SER A 146 7.16 5.85 -1.50
CA SER A 146 5.79 5.46 -1.84
C SER A 146 4.82 6.56 -1.43
N LEU A 147 4.04 7.08 -2.38
CA LEU A 147 2.99 8.08 -2.17
C LEU A 147 1.68 7.56 -2.77
N ASN A 148 0.56 7.76 -2.05
CA ASN A 148 -0.73 7.23 -2.45
C ASN A 148 -1.89 8.15 -2.00
N PRO A 149 -2.07 9.33 -2.64
CA PRO A 149 -3.28 10.13 -2.47
C PRO A 149 -4.50 9.40 -3.06
N MET A 150 -5.66 9.54 -2.40
CA MET A 150 -6.88 8.82 -2.75
C MET A 150 -8.14 9.60 -2.41
N VAL A 151 -9.20 9.27 -3.14
CA VAL A 151 -10.57 9.71 -2.86
C VAL A 151 -11.53 8.54 -3.08
N GLY A 152 -12.66 8.55 -2.39
CA GLY A 152 -13.62 7.46 -2.55
C GLY A 152 -14.90 7.66 -1.77
N PHE A 153 -15.69 6.59 -1.73
CA PHE A 153 -16.99 6.51 -1.09
C PHE A 153 -17.01 5.38 -0.06
N LEU A 154 -17.65 5.65 1.05
CA LEU A 154 -18.04 4.68 2.07
C LEU A 154 -19.53 4.46 1.96
N ILE A 155 -19.94 3.25 1.58
CA ILE A 155 -21.31 2.85 1.35
C ILE A 155 -21.75 2.00 2.54
N PRO A 156 -22.65 2.50 3.41
CA PRO A 156 -23.10 1.76 4.59
C PRO A 156 -23.83 0.46 4.20
N THR A 157 -23.48 -0.64 4.89
CA THR A 157 -24.14 -1.95 4.69
C THR A 157 -25.32 -2.19 5.66
N GLY A 158 -25.62 -1.21 6.52
CA GLY A 158 -26.62 -1.35 7.59
C GLY A 158 -26.09 -1.98 8.88
N GLY A 159 -24.85 -2.49 8.89
CA GLY A 159 -24.13 -3.02 10.04
C GLY A 159 -23.00 -2.10 10.50
N ASN A 160 -21.98 -2.69 11.13
CA ASN A 160 -20.76 -1.98 11.58
C ASN A 160 -19.72 -1.80 10.47
N ALA A 161 -19.93 -2.41 9.31
CA ALA A 161 -19.03 -2.31 8.18
C ALA A 161 -19.60 -1.39 7.09
N ASN A 162 -18.73 -0.80 6.29
CA ASN A 162 -19.07 -0.08 5.07
C ASN A 162 -18.30 -0.68 3.90
N PHE A 163 -18.93 -0.73 2.73
CA PHE A 163 -18.20 -0.98 1.50
C PHE A 163 -17.41 0.26 1.10
N ILE A 164 -16.22 0.04 0.55
CA ILE A 164 -15.35 1.08 0.01
C ILE A 164 -15.32 0.95 -1.50
N PHE A 165 -15.48 2.08 -2.19
CA PHE A 165 -15.04 2.26 -3.56
C PHE A 165 -14.08 3.44 -3.58
N SER A 166 -12.86 3.26 -4.10
CA SER A 166 -11.87 4.34 -4.13
C SER A 166 -11.06 4.36 -5.42
N VAL A 167 -10.61 5.57 -5.75
CA VAL A 167 -9.63 5.83 -6.80
C VAL A 167 -8.43 6.51 -6.16
N ALA A 168 -7.24 6.10 -6.56
CA ALA A 168 -6.00 6.65 -6.05
C ALA A 168 -4.97 6.83 -7.15
N TYR A 169 -4.06 7.78 -6.94
CA TYR A 169 -2.82 7.87 -7.68
C TYR A 169 -1.70 7.28 -6.84
N LYS A 170 -0.98 6.32 -7.37
CA LYS A 170 0.09 5.63 -6.65
C LYS A 170 1.42 5.89 -7.33
N HIS A 171 2.33 6.52 -6.59
CA HIS A 171 3.71 6.74 -7.00
C HIS A 171 4.62 5.87 -6.14
N ASN A 172 5.38 4.99 -6.78
CA ASN A 172 6.44 4.22 -6.14
C ASN A 172 7.72 4.39 -6.94
N ASN A 173 8.84 4.54 -6.26
CA ASN A 173 10.14 4.42 -6.91
C ASN A 173 10.96 3.30 -6.28
N PHE A 174 11.88 2.74 -7.05
CA PHE A 174 12.89 1.80 -6.59
C PHE A 174 14.10 1.87 -7.51
N ASN A 175 15.25 1.43 -7.04
CA ASN A 175 16.44 1.36 -7.85
C ASN A 175 17.05 -0.05 -7.86
N THR A 176 17.71 -0.36 -8.96
CA THR A 176 18.43 -1.60 -9.16
C THR A 176 19.87 -1.27 -9.49
N LYS A 177 20.81 -1.85 -8.72
CA LYS A 177 22.25 -1.77 -8.97
C LYS A 177 22.71 -3.14 -9.44
N THR A 178 23.29 -3.18 -10.62
CA THR A 178 23.89 -4.39 -11.16
C THR A 178 25.40 -4.17 -11.30
N GLN A 179 26.17 -4.99 -10.61
CA GLN A 179 27.63 -5.01 -10.77
C GLN A 179 27.97 -6.00 -11.86
N SER A 180 28.65 -5.52 -12.90
CA SER A 180 29.12 -6.31 -14.03
C SER A 180 30.58 -5.99 -14.26
N GLY A 181 31.38 -7.01 -14.51
CA GLY A 181 32.81 -6.88 -14.78
C GLY A 181 33.61 -8.04 -14.22
N ILE A 182 34.67 -8.40 -14.91
CA ILE A 182 35.70 -9.32 -14.44
C ILE A 182 36.64 -8.50 -13.54
N ASN A 183 37.26 -9.10 -12.56
CA ASN A 183 37.96 -8.51 -11.40
C ASN A 183 38.86 -7.28 -11.64
N GLU A 184 39.24 -6.96 -12.87
CA GLU A 184 40.12 -5.82 -13.17
C GLU A 184 39.39 -4.50 -13.47
N TYR A 185 38.11 -4.55 -13.90
CA TYR A 185 37.31 -3.35 -14.25
C TYR A 185 35.86 -3.50 -13.81
N PRO A 186 35.54 -3.41 -12.51
CA PRO A 186 34.17 -3.45 -12.05
C PRO A 186 33.45 -2.16 -12.44
N TYR A 187 32.37 -2.26 -13.21
CA TYR A 187 31.45 -1.14 -13.41
C TYR A 187 30.08 -1.44 -12.80
N SER A 188 29.49 -0.41 -12.22
CA SER A 188 28.18 -0.48 -11.60
C SER A 188 27.19 0.26 -12.47
N ASN A 189 26.14 -0.45 -12.89
CA ASN A 189 25.00 0.15 -13.57
C ASN A 189 23.86 0.37 -12.57
N GLU A 190 23.44 1.61 -12.40
CA GLU A 190 22.31 1.97 -11.55
C GLU A 190 21.12 2.38 -12.41
N THR A 191 19.98 1.78 -12.17
CA THR A 191 18.74 2.07 -12.90
C THR A 191 17.64 2.39 -11.90
N THR A 192 17.03 3.56 -12.02
CA THR A 192 15.88 3.99 -11.21
C THR A 192 14.59 3.77 -11.98
N TYR A 193 13.63 3.16 -11.32
CA TYR A 193 12.29 2.94 -11.83
C TYR A 193 11.29 3.84 -11.12
N ASN A 194 10.52 4.60 -11.90
CA ASN A 194 9.41 5.41 -11.43
C ASN A 194 8.10 4.80 -11.90
N LEU A 195 7.28 4.39 -10.95
CA LEU A 195 6.00 3.75 -11.19
C LEU A 195 4.87 4.70 -10.83
N ASN A 196 4.25 5.27 -11.85
CA ASN A 196 3.10 6.15 -11.71
C ASN A 196 1.86 5.39 -12.16
N ARG A 197 0.95 5.08 -11.21
CA ARG A 197 -0.22 4.24 -11.46
C ARG A 197 -1.49 4.87 -10.92
N MET A 198 -2.58 4.75 -11.68
CA MET A 198 -3.91 4.94 -11.15
C MET A 198 -4.40 3.62 -10.55
N ALA A 199 -5.00 3.68 -9.38
CA ALA A 199 -5.61 2.53 -8.73
C ALA A 199 -7.12 2.70 -8.66
N VAL A 200 -7.85 1.63 -8.99
CA VAL A 200 -9.29 1.50 -8.69
C VAL A 200 -9.45 0.37 -7.70
N ARG A 201 -10.12 0.63 -6.59
CA ARG A 201 -10.15 -0.29 -5.44
C ARG A 201 -11.55 -0.48 -4.90
N LEU A 202 -11.80 -1.70 -4.44
CA LEU A 202 -12.97 -2.10 -3.67
C LEU A 202 -12.50 -2.63 -2.32
N GLY A 203 -13.29 -2.44 -1.27
CA GLY A 203 -12.90 -2.90 0.04
C GLY A 203 -13.97 -2.79 1.09
N VAL A 204 -13.54 -2.96 2.33
CA VAL A 204 -14.37 -2.84 3.53
C VAL A 204 -13.71 -1.92 4.56
N ASN A 205 -14.55 -1.17 5.26
CA ASN A 205 -14.18 -0.33 6.38
C ASN A 205 -14.99 -0.74 7.61
N PHE A 206 -14.36 -0.84 8.76
CA PHE A 206 -15.00 -1.11 10.05
C PHE A 206 -14.22 -0.47 11.20
#